data_ec954b6e140c7091f2c09a286176560f
#
_entry.id   ec954b6e140c7091f2c09a286176560f
#
_cell.length_a   1.000
_cell.length_b   1.000
_cell.length_c   1.000
_cell.angle_alpha   90.00
_cell.angle_beta   90.00
_cell.angle_gamma   90.00
#
_symmetry.space_group_name_H-M   'P 1'
#
loop_
_entity.id
_entity.type
_entity.pdbx_description
1 polymer ?
#
loop_
_entity_poly.entity_id
_entity_poly.type
_entity_poly.pdbx_seq_one_letter_code
_entity_poly.pdbx_strand_id
1 'polypeptide(L)'
;MRKLALAGLLIVATAIPALAGSLTVINSSDYVIHELYVSAANDRNWGTDQLGKQIIERGERFTVSNIPDGAYDLKIVDDDKDECIVQNVVIKGDMKWLLTDTIIENCVK
;
A
#
# COMPACT_ATOMS: atom_id res chain seq x y z
N MET A 1 17.52 -22.88 41.51
CA MET A 1 17.51 -22.66 41.07
C MET A 1 17.16 -22.50 40.50
N ARG A 2 17.17 -22.02 40.22
CA ARG A 2 17.11 -21.70 39.58
C ARG A 2 16.73 -21.42 38.64
N LYS A 3 16.71 -21.38 38.47
CA LYS A 3 16.54 -21.05 37.58
C LYS A 3 15.96 -20.90 36.74
N LEU A 4 16.14 -20.92 36.89
CA LEU A 4 15.84 -20.74 35.95
C LEU A 4 15.13 -20.55 35.23
N ALA A 5 14.96 -20.38 35.29
CA ALA A 5 14.42 -20.29 34.46
C ALA A 5 14.04 -19.87 33.87
N LEU A 6 13.93 -19.59 33.83
CA LEU A 6 13.66 -19.03 33.09
C LEU A 6 13.28 -18.73 32.33
N ALA A 7 13.44 -18.60 32.52
CA ALA A 7 13.27 -18.32 31.64
C ALA A 7 12.80 -18.16 30.87
N GLY A 8 12.61 -18.06 30.94
CA GLY A 8 12.18 -17.90 30.02
C GLY A 8 11.79 -17.62 29.38
N LEU A 9 11.74 -17.47 29.56
CA LEU A 9 11.33 -17.26 28.75
C LEU A 9 10.87 -16.85 28.04
N LEU A 10 10.86 -16.59 28.21
CA LEU A 10 10.50 -16.24 27.51
C LEU A 10 10.28 -15.98 26.60
N ILE A 11 10.45 -15.82 26.76
CA ILE A 11 10.42 -15.59 25.84
C ILE A 11 9.88 -15.37 25.11
N VAL A 12 9.77 -15.25 25.31
CA VAL A 12 9.34 -15.18 24.74
C VAL A 12 8.86 -14.74 24.02
N ALA A 13 9.16 -14.43 25.00
CA ALA A 13 8.54 -13.85 24.18
C ALA A 13 8.56 -13.87 22.84
N THR A 14 8.33 -14.16 22.67
CA THR A 14 8.22 -14.36 21.31
C THR A 14 7.16 -13.52 20.72
N ALA A 15 7.51 -12.29 20.56
CA ALA A 15 6.70 -11.46 19.75
C ALA A 15 6.64 -12.07 18.38
N ILE A 16 5.49 -12.58 18.04
CA ILE A 16 5.20 -12.90 16.66
C ILE A 16 4.93 -11.59 15.99
N PRO A 17 5.75 -11.16 15.03
CA PRO A 17 5.47 -9.92 14.34
C PRO A 17 4.12 -10.02 13.66
N ALA A 18 3.35 -8.96 13.72
CA ALA A 18 2.12 -8.88 12.98
C ALA A 18 2.42 -9.10 11.51
N LEU A 19 1.63 -9.96 10.87
CA LEU A 19 1.80 -10.18 9.44
C LEU A 19 1.34 -8.93 8.71
N ALA A 20 2.25 -8.36 7.94
CA ALA A 20 1.93 -7.28 7.03
C ALA A 20 1.65 -7.88 5.66
N GLY A 21 0.70 -7.29 4.96
CA GLY A 21 0.38 -7.71 3.61
C GLY A 21 1.02 -6.83 2.57
N SER A 22 0.41 -6.82 1.40
CA SER A 22 0.91 -6.05 0.27
C SER A 22 -0.25 -5.50 -0.56
N LEU A 23 0.05 -4.48 -1.34
CA LEU A 23 -0.87 -3.95 -2.33
C LEU A 23 -0.21 -4.03 -3.70
N THR A 24 -0.82 -4.79 -4.60
CA THR A 24 -0.37 -4.86 -5.99
C THR A 24 -1.31 -4.01 -6.83
N VAL A 25 -0.78 -2.95 -7.41
CA VAL A 25 -1.52 -2.09 -8.34
C VAL A 25 -1.33 -2.65 -9.74
N ILE A 26 -2.43 -2.99 -10.40
CA ILE A 26 -2.42 -3.50 -11.76
C ILE A 26 -3.01 -2.42 -12.65
N ASN A 27 -2.21 -1.89 -13.56
CA ASN A 27 -2.66 -0.78 -14.40
C ASN A 27 -3.36 -1.31 -15.66
N SER A 28 -4.68 -1.39 -15.58
CA SER A 28 -5.54 -1.75 -16.72
C SER A 28 -6.16 -0.52 -17.36
N SER A 29 -5.56 0.64 -17.15
CA SER A 29 -6.04 1.90 -17.72
C SER A 29 -5.21 2.28 -18.95
N ASP A 30 -5.66 3.33 -19.64
CA ASP A 30 -4.89 3.92 -20.73
C ASP A 30 -3.88 4.97 -20.24
N TYR A 31 -3.82 5.18 -18.93
CA TYR A 31 -2.94 6.18 -18.34
C TYR A 31 -1.65 5.53 -17.85
N VAL A 32 -0.56 6.26 -17.91
CA VAL A 32 0.73 5.84 -17.34
C VAL A 32 0.80 6.44 -15.94
N ILE A 33 1.12 5.63 -14.95
CA ILE A 33 1.16 6.06 -13.56
C ILE A 33 2.59 6.39 -13.19
N HIS A 34 2.83 7.63 -12.77
CA HIS A 34 4.15 8.14 -12.43
C HIS A 34 4.41 8.18 -10.93
N GLU A 35 3.36 8.30 -10.11
CA GLU A 35 3.53 8.36 -8.66
C GLU A 35 2.43 7.57 -7.99
N LEU A 36 2.77 6.94 -6.88
CA LEU A 36 1.84 6.16 -6.07
C LEU A 36 2.09 6.44 -4.60
N TYR A 37 1.05 6.85 -3.91
CA TYR A 37 1.12 7.09 -2.47
C TYR A 37 0.12 6.21 -1.75
N VAL A 38 0.54 5.66 -0.63
CA VAL A 38 -0.30 4.83 0.24
C VAL A 38 -0.17 5.41 1.64
N SER A 39 -1.25 5.96 2.16
CA SER A 39 -1.23 6.63 3.46
C SER A 39 -2.36 6.10 4.32
N ALA A 40 -2.11 5.95 5.62
CA ALA A 40 -3.18 5.57 6.54
C ALA A 40 -4.32 6.59 6.46
N ALA A 41 -5.56 6.12 6.54
CA ALA A 41 -6.73 6.96 6.28
C ALA A 41 -6.84 8.17 7.20
N ASN A 42 -6.19 8.13 8.38
CA ASN A 42 -6.21 9.23 9.33
C ASN A 42 -4.99 10.14 9.22
N ASP A 43 -4.08 9.84 8.33
CA ASP A 43 -2.84 10.58 8.21
C ASP A 43 -2.99 11.65 7.12
N ARG A 44 -2.57 12.86 7.44
CA ARG A 44 -2.62 13.96 6.46
C ARG A 44 -1.41 14.00 5.56
N ASN A 45 -0.41 13.20 5.86
CA ASN A 45 0.85 13.19 5.14
C ASN A 45 0.86 12.03 4.17
N TRP A 46 0.99 12.33 2.88
CA TRP A 46 1.05 11.28 1.85
C TRP A 46 2.31 10.45 1.92
N GLY A 47 3.37 11.01 2.49
CA GLY A 47 4.62 10.29 2.60
C GLY A 47 5.37 10.21 1.29
N THR A 48 6.05 9.11 1.09
CA THR A 48 6.95 8.91 -0.04
C THR A 48 6.21 8.33 -1.24
N ASP A 49 6.57 8.79 -2.43
CA ASP A 49 6.14 8.14 -3.67
C ASP A 49 6.73 6.73 -3.71
N GLN A 50 5.86 5.74 -3.75
CA GLN A 50 6.28 4.34 -3.71
C GLN A 50 6.98 3.90 -5.00
N LEU A 51 6.74 4.58 -6.09
CA LEU A 51 7.36 4.22 -7.37
C LEU A 51 8.78 4.74 -7.50
N GLY A 52 9.09 5.87 -6.84
CA GLY A 52 10.39 6.50 -7.03
C GLY A 52 10.60 6.90 -8.49
N LYS A 53 11.56 6.27 -9.14
CA LYS A 53 11.86 6.54 -10.55
C LYS A 53 11.10 5.62 -11.51
N GLN A 54 10.37 4.65 -10.96
CA GLN A 54 9.63 3.71 -11.81
C GLN A 54 8.30 4.30 -12.20
N ILE A 55 7.74 3.75 -13.26
CA ILE A 55 6.38 4.09 -13.71
C ILE A 55 5.62 2.77 -13.89
N ILE A 56 4.30 2.86 -13.88
CA ILE A 56 3.46 1.69 -14.18
C ILE A 56 2.78 1.99 -15.51
N GLU A 57 3.28 1.37 -16.56
CA GLU A 57 2.67 1.52 -17.88
C GLU A 57 1.44 0.64 -18.00
N ARG A 58 0.67 0.86 -19.04
CA ARG A 58 -0.53 0.07 -19.29
C ARG A 58 -0.16 -1.42 -19.31
N GLY A 59 -0.90 -2.21 -18.57
CA GLY A 59 -0.68 -3.64 -18.46
C GLY A 59 0.35 -4.06 -17.45
N GLU A 60 1.07 -3.13 -16.88
CA GLU A 60 2.08 -3.42 -15.87
C GLU A 60 1.50 -3.38 -14.46
N ARG A 61 2.26 -3.91 -13.51
CA ARG A 61 1.86 -3.92 -12.11
C ARG A 61 3.04 -3.57 -11.22
N PHE A 62 2.70 -3.09 -10.04
CA PHE A 62 3.69 -2.74 -9.03
C PHE A 62 3.18 -3.16 -7.67
N THR A 63 4.03 -3.77 -6.86
CA THR A 63 3.65 -4.25 -5.53
C THR A 63 4.33 -3.42 -4.45
N VAL A 64 3.50 -2.90 -3.54
CA VAL A 64 3.98 -2.26 -2.31
C VAL A 64 3.88 -3.29 -1.20
N SER A 65 5.01 -3.58 -0.56
CA SER A 65 5.09 -4.61 0.47
C SER A 65 4.99 -4.01 1.87
N ASN A 66 4.79 -4.87 2.85
CA ASN A 66 4.81 -4.52 4.28
C ASN A 66 3.75 -3.48 4.64
N ILE A 67 2.52 -3.71 4.20
CA ILE A 67 1.39 -2.87 4.55
C ILE A 67 0.58 -3.57 5.63
N PRO A 68 0.54 -3.03 6.86
CA PRO A 68 -0.32 -3.61 7.91
C PRO A 68 -1.80 -3.52 7.51
N ASP A 69 -2.60 -4.47 7.98
CA ASP A 69 -4.04 -4.42 7.74
C ASP A 69 -4.61 -3.10 8.24
N GLY A 70 -5.48 -2.49 7.48
CA GLY A 70 -6.11 -1.24 7.88
C GLY A 70 -6.78 -0.52 6.72
N ALA A 71 -7.25 0.68 7.01
CA ALA A 71 -7.84 1.55 6.01
C ALA A 71 -6.81 2.56 5.55
N TYR A 72 -6.74 2.76 4.25
CA TYR A 72 -5.74 3.62 3.62
C TYR A 72 -6.37 4.52 2.59
N ASP A 73 -5.72 5.64 2.38
CA ASP A 73 -6.00 6.49 1.23
C ASP A 73 -4.90 6.24 0.20
N LEU A 74 -5.31 6.14 -1.04
CA LEU A 74 -4.40 5.90 -2.14
C LEU A 74 -4.42 7.11 -3.08
N LYS A 75 -3.26 7.53 -3.53
CA LYS A 75 -3.16 8.59 -4.52
C LYS A 75 -2.24 8.15 -5.64
N ILE A 76 -2.70 8.32 -6.87
CA ILE A 76 -1.86 8.14 -8.04
C ILE A 76 -1.77 9.46 -8.79
N VAL A 77 -0.65 9.63 -9.48
CA VAL A 77 -0.43 10.78 -10.36
C VAL A 77 -0.03 10.21 -11.71
N ASP A 78 -0.73 10.61 -12.75
CA ASP A 78 -0.46 10.12 -14.09
C ASP A 78 0.58 10.99 -14.82
N ASP A 79 0.86 10.65 -16.07
CA ASP A 79 1.87 11.36 -16.87
C ASP A 79 1.45 12.78 -17.25
N ASP A 80 0.17 13.10 -17.15
CA ASP A 80 -0.34 14.47 -17.34
C ASP A 80 -0.34 15.26 -16.04
N LYS A 81 0.18 14.68 -14.96
CA LYS A 81 0.20 15.24 -13.61
C LYS A 81 -1.17 15.40 -12.99
N ASP A 82 -2.15 14.68 -13.49
CA ASP A 82 -3.46 14.61 -12.87
C ASP A 82 -3.41 13.66 -11.68
N GLU A 83 -4.02 14.09 -10.57
CA GLU A 83 -4.08 13.30 -9.35
C GLU A 83 -5.39 12.57 -9.24
N CYS A 84 -5.33 11.38 -8.70
CA CYS A 84 -6.52 10.57 -8.45
C CYS A 84 -6.41 10.03 -7.01
N ILE A 85 -7.40 10.37 -6.19
CA ILE A 85 -7.40 9.96 -4.79
C ILE A 85 -8.58 9.03 -4.55
N VAL A 86 -8.28 7.86 -3.98
CA VAL A 86 -9.30 6.90 -3.56
C VAL A 86 -9.17 6.73 -2.06
N GLN A 87 -10.23 7.05 -1.34
CA GLN A 87 -10.21 7.11 0.13
C GLN A 87 -10.78 5.86 0.75
N ASN A 88 -10.31 5.56 1.95
CA ASN A 88 -10.83 4.50 2.82
C ASN A 88 -10.82 3.12 2.15
N VAL A 89 -9.71 2.80 1.52
CA VAL A 89 -9.50 1.48 0.94
C VAL A 89 -9.05 0.54 2.06
N VAL A 90 -9.81 -0.51 2.31
CA VAL A 90 -9.43 -1.49 3.33
C VAL A 90 -8.45 -2.47 2.70
N ILE A 91 -7.24 -2.50 3.24
CA ILE A 91 -6.21 -3.45 2.81
C ILE A 91 -6.09 -4.50 3.89
N LYS A 92 -6.23 -5.75 3.51
CA LYS A 92 -6.14 -6.87 4.43
C LYS A 92 -5.35 -7.97 3.76
N GLY A 93 -4.21 -8.34 4.36
CA GLY A 93 -3.31 -9.30 3.76
C GLY A 93 -2.78 -8.79 2.42
N ASP A 94 -2.61 -9.69 1.48
CA ASP A 94 -2.18 -9.35 0.13
C ASP A 94 -3.39 -8.98 -0.70
N MET A 95 -3.39 -7.77 -1.23
CA MET A 95 -4.53 -7.26 -1.98
C MET A 95 -4.08 -6.80 -3.36
N LYS A 96 -4.96 -6.98 -4.33
CA LYS A 96 -4.76 -6.47 -5.69
C LYS A 96 -5.74 -5.35 -5.96
N TRP A 97 -5.26 -4.30 -6.58
CA TRP A 97 -6.09 -3.17 -6.98
C TRP A 97 -6.01 -3.04 -8.50
N LEU A 98 -7.13 -3.33 -9.14
CA LEU A 98 -7.21 -3.20 -10.58
C LEU A 98 -7.59 -1.76 -10.93
N LEU A 99 -6.63 -1.04 -11.48
CA LEU A 99 -6.80 0.37 -11.81
C LEU A 99 -7.29 0.47 -13.25
N THR A 100 -8.53 0.96 -13.40
CA THR A 100 -9.18 1.04 -14.71
C THR A 100 -9.40 2.50 -15.09
N ASP A 101 -9.72 2.75 -16.37
CA ASP A 101 -10.08 4.09 -16.83
C ASP A 101 -11.25 4.66 -16.03
N THR A 102 -12.25 3.83 -15.75
CA THR A 102 -13.41 4.25 -14.98
C THR A 102 -13.02 4.75 -13.59
N ILE A 103 -12.11 4.05 -12.92
CA ILE A 103 -11.65 4.48 -11.60
C ILE A 103 -10.91 5.81 -11.71
N ILE A 104 -10.01 5.94 -12.67
CA ILE A 104 -9.21 7.15 -12.81
C ILE A 104 -10.09 8.36 -13.17
N GLU A 105 -11.07 8.16 -14.02
CA GLU A 105 -11.92 9.24 -14.49
C GLU A 105 -12.93 9.70 -13.43
N ASN A 106 -13.25 8.85 -12.46
CA ASN A 106 -14.27 9.13 -11.45
C ASN A 106 -13.72 9.34 -10.04
N CYS A 107 -12.42 9.32 -9.84
CA CYS A 107 -11.85 9.52 -8.52
C CYS A 107 -11.82 11.00 -8.13
N VAL A 108 -11.56 11.23 -6.85
CA VAL A 108 -11.43 12.60 -6.33
C VAL A 108 -10.10 13.18 -6.79
N LYS A 109 -10.14 14.41 -7.24
CA LYS A 109 -8.94 15.08 -7.77
C LYS A 109 -8.53 16.27 -6.95
#